data_8af46dd1c50b38ead07230f4b2f3c83a
#
_entry.id   8af46dd1c50b38ead07230f4b2f3c83a
#
_cell.length_a   1.000
_cell.length_b   1.000
_cell.length_c   1.000
_cell.angle_alpha   90.00
_cell.angle_beta   90.00
_cell.angle_gamma   90.00
#
_symmetry.space_group_name_H-M   'P 1'
#
loop_
_entity.id
_entity.type
_entity.pdbx_description
1 polymer ?
#
loop_
_entity_poly.entity_id
_entity_poly.type
_entity_poly.pdbx_seq_one_letter_code
_entity_poly.pdbx_strand_id
1 'polypeptide(L)'
;QKWPKEDIITPHDSDDGFDTENRLAGTWEFDEYPTYEEWIAQFELDKPANMGKVEPYHFGHLPVWSEGNVYLGGARAWKKEAHCLKLSEEEPVRVELKEEDGKIFLDTNIYELIKDFKGRMIHTGILGKAFEPEQPFENPDGTSITFDTDYFGSHRGMDVVPGPFAGEKDACKALVR
;
A
#
# COMPACT_ATOMS: atom_id res chain seq x y z
N GLN A 1 -19.60 -0.79 6.02
CA GLN A 1 -20.77 0.09 6.03
C GLN A 1 -20.60 1.03 4.85
N LYS A 2 -21.44 0.90 3.80
CA LYS A 2 -21.44 1.89 2.71
C LYS A 2 -22.08 3.15 3.24
N TRP A 3 -21.38 4.24 3.26
CA TRP A 3 -21.93 5.54 3.52
C TRP A 3 -22.97 5.87 2.42
N PRO A 4 -24.15 6.38 2.77
CA PRO A 4 -25.07 6.92 1.79
C PRO A 4 -24.40 8.02 0.99
N LYS A 5 -24.65 8.08 -0.33
CA LYS A 5 -24.02 9.08 -1.19
C LYS A 5 -24.31 10.52 -0.73
N GLU A 6 -25.48 10.73 -0.14
CA GLU A 6 -25.94 12.01 0.39
C GLU A 6 -25.09 12.53 1.55
N ASP A 7 -24.45 11.63 2.30
CA ASP A 7 -23.62 12.01 3.46
C ASP A 7 -22.20 12.44 3.07
N ILE A 8 -21.85 12.34 1.78
CA ILE A 8 -20.52 12.65 1.27
C ILE A 8 -20.47 14.05 0.67
N ILE A 9 -21.62 14.62 0.30
CA ILE A 9 -21.70 15.96 -0.29
C ILE A 9 -21.69 16.99 0.83
N THR A 10 -20.61 17.76 0.90
CA THR A 10 -20.59 18.98 1.69
C THR A 10 -20.88 20.19 0.80
N PRO A 11 -21.52 21.27 1.31
CA PRO A 11 -21.81 22.46 0.52
C PRO A 11 -20.58 23.15 -0.08
N HIS A 12 -19.38 22.79 0.38
CA HIS A 12 -18.11 23.34 -0.10
C HIS A 12 -17.61 22.69 -1.39
N ASP A 13 -18.10 21.52 -1.70
CA ASP A 13 -17.54 20.70 -2.78
C ASP A 13 -17.81 21.27 -4.18
N SER A 14 -18.75 22.18 -4.32
CA SER A 14 -19.09 22.82 -5.59
C SER A 14 -18.35 24.13 -5.86
N ASP A 15 -17.86 24.79 -4.82
CA ASP A 15 -17.28 26.14 -4.92
C ASP A 15 -15.75 26.13 -5.00
N ASP A 16 -15.11 25.04 -4.58
CA ASP A 16 -13.66 24.92 -4.53
C ASP A 16 -13.04 24.15 -5.72
N GLY A 17 -13.83 23.87 -6.74
CA GLY A 17 -13.37 23.14 -7.93
C GLY A 17 -13.17 21.65 -7.73
N PHE A 18 -13.59 21.11 -6.61
CA PHE A 18 -13.58 19.67 -6.38
C PHE A 18 -14.57 19.00 -7.33
N ASP A 19 -14.11 18.01 -8.09
CA ASP A 19 -14.97 17.22 -8.98
C ASP A 19 -15.89 16.31 -8.17
N THR A 20 -16.97 16.89 -7.64
CA THR A 20 -17.97 16.21 -6.84
C THR A 20 -18.69 15.10 -7.60
N GLU A 21 -18.88 15.24 -8.91
CA GLU A 21 -19.54 14.23 -9.72
C GLU A 21 -18.70 12.97 -9.81
N ASN A 22 -17.40 13.09 -10.06
CA ASN A 22 -16.48 11.96 -10.12
C ASN A 22 -16.26 11.34 -8.74
N ARG A 23 -16.13 12.14 -7.71
CA ARG A 23 -16.03 11.67 -6.32
C ARG A 23 -17.23 10.83 -5.90
N LEU A 24 -18.42 11.31 -6.19
CA LEU A 24 -19.68 10.66 -5.81
C LEU A 24 -20.01 9.46 -6.69
N ALA A 25 -19.69 9.54 -7.95
CA ALA A 25 -19.92 8.45 -8.89
C ALA A 25 -18.95 7.28 -8.69
N GLY A 26 -17.88 7.45 -7.92
CA GLY A 26 -16.83 6.45 -7.79
C GLY A 26 -16.16 6.13 -9.13
N THR A 27 -16.05 7.14 -9.99
CA THR A 27 -15.50 7.03 -11.33
C THR A 27 -13.99 7.14 -11.37
N TRP A 28 -13.38 7.47 -10.25
CA TRP A 28 -11.91 7.54 -10.16
C TRP A 28 -11.33 6.15 -10.26
N GLU A 29 -10.58 5.95 -11.30
CA GLU A 29 -9.81 4.74 -11.46
C GLU A 29 -8.50 4.87 -10.68
N PHE A 30 -8.07 3.78 -10.06
CA PHE A 30 -6.82 3.76 -9.29
C PHE A 30 -5.61 4.16 -10.16
N ASP A 31 -5.64 3.86 -11.44
CA ASP A 31 -4.60 4.19 -12.40
C ASP A 31 -4.46 5.71 -12.68
N GLU A 32 -5.42 6.53 -12.29
CA GLU A 32 -5.39 7.99 -12.47
C GLU A 32 -4.55 8.69 -11.41
N TYR A 33 -4.34 8.06 -10.27
CA TYR A 33 -3.52 8.63 -9.21
C TYR A 33 -2.07 8.83 -9.69
N PRO A 34 -1.47 10.02 -9.42
CA PRO A 34 -0.09 10.28 -9.79
C PRO A 34 0.90 9.54 -8.89
N THR A 35 2.11 9.31 -9.41
CA THR A 35 3.28 9.06 -8.56
C THR A 35 3.69 10.36 -7.87
N TYR A 36 4.61 10.28 -6.90
CA TYR A 36 5.13 11.47 -6.23
C TYR A 36 5.83 12.42 -7.22
N GLU A 37 6.64 11.88 -8.12
CA GLU A 37 7.36 12.65 -9.14
C GLU A 37 6.40 13.34 -10.13
N GLU A 38 5.37 12.63 -10.57
CA GLU A 38 4.33 13.20 -11.44
C GLU A 38 3.57 14.33 -10.74
N TRP A 39 3.24 14.14 -9.45
CA TRP A 39 2.55 15.15 -8.65
C TRP A 39 3.38 16.41 -8.43
N ILE A 40 4.67 16.25 -8.08
CA ILE A 40 5.61 17.37 -7.96
C ILE A 40 5.72 18.12 -9.29
N ALA A 41 5.84 17.41 -10.41
CA ALA A 41 5.96 18.00 -11.73
C ALA A 41 4.68 18.73 -12.18
N GLN A 42 3.51 18.16 -11.89
CA GLN A 42 2.20 18.73 -12.25
C GLN A 42 2.00 20.11 -11.61
N PHE A 43 2.38 20.27 -10.39
CA PHE A 43 2.22 21.50 -9.62
C PHE A 43 3.50 22.33 -9.48
N GLU A 44 4.58 21.88 -10.13
CA GLU A 44 5.89 22.55 -10.09
C GLU A 44 6.38 22.80 -8.64
N LEU A 45 6.12 21.85 -7.73
CA LEU A 45 6.42 21.99 -6.30
C LEU A 45 7.92 21.97 -5.98
N ASP A 46 8.76 21.59 -6.94
CA ASP A 46 10.21 21.74 -6.89
C ASP A 46 10.68 23.20 -6.97
N LYS A 47 9.79 24.12 -7.41
CA LYS A 47 10.08 25.54 -7.49
C LYS A 47 9.75 26.23 -6.17
N PRO A 48 10.69 27.00 -5.57
CA PRO A 48 10.47 27.67 -4.28
C PRO A 48 9.21 28.56 -4.23
N ALA A 49 8.83 29.17 -5.35
CA ALA A 49 7.63 30.01 -5.45
C ALA A 49 6.31 29.23 -5.28
N ASN A 50 6.35 27.92 -5.43
CA ASN A 50 5.18 27.05 -5.39
C ASN A 50 5.15 26.16 -4.12
N MET A 51 6.25 26.10 -3.38
CA MET A 51 6.29 25.37 -2.12
C MET A 51 5.28 25.94 -1.12
N GLY A 52 4.51 25.07 -0.49
CA GLY A 52 3.49 25.47 0.50
C GLY A 52 2.20 26.03 -0.08
N LYS A 53 2.00 26.00 -1.41
CA LYS A 53 0.70 26.33 -1.99
C LYS A 53 -0.35 25.27 -1.66
N VAL A 54 -1.55 25.72 -1.41
CA VAL A 54 -2.68 24.88 -0.98
C VAL A 54 -3.34 24.18 -2.16
N GLU A 55 -3.29 24.77 -3.35
CA GLU A 55 -3.96 24.28 -4.55
C GLU A 55 -3.66 22.81 -4.91
N PRO A 56 -2.41 22.32 -4.80
CA PRO A 56 -2.13 20.92 -5.09
C PRO A 56 -2.91 19.94 -4.22
N TYR A 57 -3.24 20.33 -3.00
CA TYR A 57 -3.99 19.49 -2.06
C TYR A 57 -5.50 19.53 -2.29
N HIS A 58 -6.00 20.61 -2.91
CA HIS A 58 -7.43 20.81 -3.14
C HIS A 58 -7.87 20.33 -4.53
N PHE A 59 -7.05 20.52 -5.54
CA PHE A 59 -7.45 20.34 -6.96
C PHE A 59 -6.77 19.15 -7.64
N GLY A 60 -5.92 18.44 -6.96
CA GLY A 60 -5.22 17.29 -7.51
C GLY A 60 -5.46 16.02 -6.70
N HIS A 61 -5.34 14.88 -7.37
CA HIS A 61 -5.19 13.62 -6.67
C HIS A 61 -3.87 13.63 -5.90
N LEU A 62 -3.91 13.28 -4.63
CA LEU A 62 -2.67 13.08 -3.86
C LEU A 62 -1.88 11.90 -4.44
N PRO A 63 -0.55 11.97 -4.40
CA PRO A 63 0.27 10.93 -4.95
C PRO A 63 0.15 9.62 -4.17
N VAL A 64 0.28 8.52 -4.90
CA VAL A 64 0.27 7.17 -4.35
C VAL A 64 1.63 6.53 -4.56
N TRP A 65 2.09 5.84 -3.54
CA TRP A 65 3.25 4.96 -3.63
C TRP A 65 2.80 3.51 -3.44
N SER A 66 3.14 2.67 -4.42
CA SER A 66 2.86 1.24 -4.39
C SER A 66 4.10 0.49 -4.88
N GLU A 67 4.60 -0.42 -4.09
CA GLU A 67 5.82 -1.17 -4.37
C GLU A 67 5.85 -2.50 -3.61
N GLY A 68 6.47 -3.51 -4.20
CA GLY A 68 6.75 -4.77 -3.53
C GLY A 68 5.54 -5.69 -3.36
N ASN A 69 4.43 -5.42 -4.05
CA ASN A 69 3.22 -6.23 -3.93
C ASN A 69 3.28 -7.50 -4.79
N VAL A 70 2.55 -8.51 -4.34
CA VAL A 70 2.32 -9.75 -5.08
C VAL A 70 0.84 -9.86 -5.42
N TYR A 71 0.56 -10.02 -6.72
CA TYR A 71 -0.78 -10.13 -7.27
C TYR A 71 -1.03 -11.58 -7.71
N LEU A 72 -2.06 -12.19 -7.14
CA LEU A 72 -2.44 -13.58 -7.32
C LEU A 72 -3.81 -13.68 -7.98
N GLY A 73 -4.09 -14.81 -8.66
CA GLY A 73 -5.42 -15.12 -9.18
C GLY A 73 -5.99 -14.07 -10.13
N GLY A 74 -5.17 -13.49 -10.99
CA GLY A 74 -5.59 -12.46 -11.95
C GLY A 74 -5.79 -11.06 -11.38
N ALA A 75 -5.41 -10.81 -10.12
CA ALA A 75 -5.47 -9.48 -9.56
C ALA A 75 -4.62 -8.49 -10.36
N ARG A 76 -5.18 -7.29 -10.59
CA ARG A 76 -4.53 -6.24 -11.38
C ARG A 76 -3.67 -5.36 -10.49
N ALA A 77 -2.39 -5.22 -10.86
CA ALA A 77 -1.51 -4.23 -10.26
C ALA A 77 -1.84 -2.83 -10.74
N TRP A 78 -1.50 -1.82 -9.94
CA TRP A 78 -1.46 -0.45 -10.42
C TRP A 78 -0.46 -0.30 -11.56
N LYS A 79 -0.84 0.43 -12.61
CA LYS A 79 0.00 0.55 -13.83
C LYS A 79 1.37 1.19 -13.56
N LYS A 80 1.44 2.06 -12.56
CA LYS A 80 2.66 2.82 -12.22
C LYS A 80 3.45 2.18 -11.08
N GLU A 81 3.09 1.00 -10.63
CA GLU A 81 3.83 0.29 -9.59
C GLU A 81 5.22 -0.11 -10.11
N ALA A 82 6.26 0.36 -9.41
CA ALA A 82 7.64 0.23 -9.87
C ALA A 82 8.18 -1.20 -9.76
N HIS A 83 7.74 -1.97 -8.76
CA HIS A 83 8.24 -3.30 -8.47
C HIS A 83 7.13 -4.18 -7.91
N CYS A 84 6.66 -5.14 -8.68
CA CYS A 84 5.64 -6.09 -8.26
C CYS A 84 5.81 -7.44 -8.95
N LEU A 85 5.26 -8.49 -8.33
CA LEU A 85 5.12 -9.81 -8.94
C LEU A 85 3.65 -10.05 -9.30
N LYS A 86 3.40 -10.48 -10.52
CA LYS A 86 2.07 -10.92 -11.00
C LYS A 86 2.15 -12.39 -11.34
N LEU A 87 1.38 -13.20 -10.66
CA LEU A 87 1.23 -14.60 -10.99
C LEU A 87 0.02 -14.80 -11.91
N SER A 88 0.13 -15.74 -12.83
CA SER A 88 -0.94 -16.13 -13.75
C SER A 88 -2.18 -16.60 -12.97
N GLU A 89 -3.37 -16.42 -13.55
CA GLU A 89 -4.61 -17.00 -13.04
C GLU A 89 -4.57 -18.54 -12.97
N GLU A 90 -3.73 -19.14 -13.81
CA GLU A 90 -3.56 -20.59 -13.89
C GLU A 90 -2.68 -21.16 -12.78
N GLU A 91 -1.92 -20.32 -12.07
CA GLU A 91 -1.08 -20.75 -10.96
C GLU A 91 -1.95 -21.26 -9.79
N PRO A 92 -1.75 -22.48 -9.34
CA PRO A 92 -2.60 -23.09 -8.33
C PRO A 92 -2.30 -22.52 -6.92
N VAL A 93 -2.85 -21.36 -6.64
CA VAL A 93 -2.72 -20.74 -5.31
C VAL A 93 -3.62 -21.44 -4.30
N ARG A 94 -3.05 -21.87 -3.19
CA ARG A 94 -3.75 -22.48 -2.08
C ARG A 94 -3.60 -21.64 -0.82
N VAL A 95 -4.74 -21.32 -0.20
CA VAL A 95 -4.84 -20.63 1.10
C VAL A 95 -5.97 -21.30 1.87
N GLU A 96 -5.65 -22.05 2.91
CA GLU A 96 -6.61 -22.81 3.70
C GLU A 96 -6.39 -22.58 5.20
N LEU A 97 -7.48 -22.54 5.96
CA LEU A 97 -7.40 -22.63 7.42
C LEU A 97 -7.70 -24.07 7.84
N LYS A 98 -6.81 -24.65 8.63
CA LYS A 98 -6.95 -26.02 9.16
C LYS A 98 -6.99 -25.98 10.68
N GLU A 99 -7.95 -26.70 11.25
CA GLU A 99 -8.03 -26.91 12.68
C GLU A 99 -7.42 -28.27 13.03
N GLU A 100 -6.43 -28.28 13.93
CA GLU A 100 -5.79 -29.47 14.43
C GLU A 100 -5.54 -29.31 15.94
N ASP A 101 -6.06 -30.24 16.73
CA ASP A 101 -5.92 -30.24 18.20
C ASP A 101 -6.34 -28.92 18.88
N GLY A 102 -7.42 -28.30 18.38
CA GLY A 102 -7.94 -27.04 18.88
C GLY A 102 -7.09 -25.80 18.51
N LYS A 103 -6.15 -25.96 17.62
CA LYS A 103 -5.32 -24.88 17.06
C LYS A 103 -5.67 -24.62 15.60
N ILE A 104 -5.60 -23.36 15.19
CA ILE A 104 -5.88 -22.96 13.82
C ILE A 104 -4.57 -22.66 13.10
N PHE A 105 -4.38 -23.32 11.97
CA PHE A 105 -3.23 -23.16 11.12
C PHE A 105 -3.64 -22.54 9.77
N LEU A 106 -2.80 -21.63 9.27
CA LEU A 106 -2.82 -21.20 7.88
C LEU A 106 -1.94 -22.13 7.07
N ASP A 107 -2.53 -22.83 6.10
CA ASP A 107 -1.82 -23.69 5.14
C ASP A 107 -1.83 -23.02 3.76
N THR A 108 -0.64 -22.72 3.22
CA THR A 108 -0.53 -22.02 1.94
C THR A 108 0.71 -22.42 1.17
N ASN A 109 0.64 -22.37 -0.17
CA ASN A 109 1.80 -22.54 -1.06
C ASN A 109 2.32 -21.21 -1.63
N ILE A 110 1.78 -20.07 -1.21
CA ILE A 110 2.14 -18.75 -1.75
C ILE A 110 3.64 -18.52 -1.66
N TYR A 111 4.29 -18.88 -0.55
CA TYR A 111 5.71 -18.64 -0.34
C TYR A 111 6.62 -19.46 -1.26
N GLU A 112 6.19 -20.63 -1.71
CA GLU A 112 6.88 -21.40 -2.75
C GLU A 112 6.78 -20.69 -4.10
N LEU A 113 5.60 -20.12 -4.42
CA LEU A 113 5.37 -19.43 -5.68
C LEU A 113 6.15 -18.11 -5.78
N ILE A 114 6.38 -17.44 -4.67
CA ILE A 114 7.02 -16.11 -4.62
C ILE A 114 8.48 -16.15 -4.13
N LYS A 115 9.08 -17.30 -3.94
CA LYS A 115 10.41 -17.49 -3.31
C LYS A 115 11.53 -16.63 -3.90
N ASP A 116 11.46 -16.36 -5.21
CA ASP A 116 12.47 -15.60 -5.94
C ASP A 116 12.18 -14.09 -5.98
N PHE A 117 11.00 -13.67 -5.49
CA PHE A 117 10.63 -12.27 -5.43
C PHE A 117 10.98 -11.68 -4.07
N LYS A 118 11.67 -10.54 -4.06
CA LYS A 118 12.06 -9.82 -2.86
C LYS A 118 11.62 -8.36 -2.94
N GLY A 119 11.00 -7.90 -1.88
CA GLY A 119 10.78 -6.49 -1.64
C GLY A 119 11.95 -5.89 -0.86
N ARG A 120 11.87 -4.60 -0.58
CA ARG A 120 12.83 -3.92 0.29
C ARG A 120 12.26 -3.71 1.70
N MET A 121 13.14 -3.59 2.66
CA MET A 121 12.77 -3.21 4.02
C MET A 121 12.14 -1.83 4.05
N ILE A 122 10.94 -1.72 4.62
CA ILE A 122 10.27 -0.43 4.82
C ILE A 122 10.68 0.16 6.16
N HIS A 123 11.12 1.40 6.14
CA HIS A 123 11.53 2.16 7.32
C HIS A 123 11.27 3.65 7.12
N THR A 124 11.35 4.44 8.20
CA THR A 124 11.11 5.90 8.20
C THR A 124 11.76 6.63 7.04
N GLY A 125 13.02 6.31 6.72
CA GLY A 125 13.76 6.99 5.65
C GLY A 125 13.20 6.71 4.24
N ILE A 126 12.57 5.55 4.03
CA ILE A 126 11.90 5.21 2.75
C ILE A 126 10.50 5.83 2.69
N LEU A 127 9.78 5.84 3.82
CA LEU A 127 8.45 6.44 3.90
C LEU A 127 8.48 7.95 3.66
N GLY A 128 9.62 8.59 3.94
CA GLY A 128 9.78 10.02 3.76
C GLY A 128 9.01 10.83 4.80
N LYS A 129 8.31 11.87 4.33
CA LYS A 129 7.56 12.80 5.17
C LYS A 129 6.11 12.90 4.71
N ALA A 130 5.22 13.10 5.66
CA ALA A 130 3.85 13.48 5.35
C ALA A 130 3.82 14.88 4.70
N PHE A 131 2.93 15.08 3.72
CA PHE A 131 2.94 16.28 2.88
C PHE A 131 2.66 17.57 3.64
N GLU A 132 1.59 17.61 4.42
CA GLU A 132 1.18 18.84 5.12
C GLU A 132 2.08 19.20 6.30
N PRO A 133 2.29 18.27 7.28
CA PRO A 133 3.09 18.62 8.45
C PRO A 133 4.60 18.57 8.19
N GLU A 134 5.03 18.07 7.04
CA GLU A 134 6.44 17.83 6.69
C GLU A 134 7.20 16.98 7.73
N GLN A 135 6.48 16.19 8.50
CA GLN A 135 7.02 15.34 9.55
C GLN A 135 7.33 13.95 9.04
N PRO A 136 8.42 13.33 9.49
CA PRO A 136 8.71 11.94 9.18
C PRO A 136 7.64 11.01 9.77
N PHE A 137 7.46 9.86 9.12
CA PHE A 137 6.68 8.77 9.71
C PHE A 137 7.53 8.09 10.79
N GLU A 138 7.08 8.13 12.02
CA GLU A 138 7.79 7.60 13.19
C GLU A 138 6.84 6.92 14.18
N ASN A 139 7.39 6.15 15.10
CA ASN A 139 6.63 5.56 16.20
C ASN A 139 6.11 6.65 17.15
N PRO A 140 5.09 6.37 17.98
CA PRO A 140 4.55 7.33 18.94
C PRO A 140 5.58 7.90 19.95
N ASP A 141 6.67 7.19 20.17
CA ASP A 141 7.78 7.61 21.04
C ASP A 141 8.88 8.40 20.30
N GLY A 142 8.69 8.72 19.01
CA GLY A 142 9.63 9.44 18.18
C GLY A 142 10.78 8.60 17.61
N THR A 143 10.76 7.27 17.81
CA THR A 143 11.76 6.40 17.19
C THR A 143 11.40 6.08 15.75
N SER A 144 12.40 5.74 14.94
CA SER A 144 12.19 5.35 13.54
C SER A 144 11.35 4.10 13.43
N ILE A 145 10.38 4.11 12.51
CA ILE A 145 9.66 2.91 12.10
C ILE A 145 10.62 2.02 11.31
N THR A 146 10.57 0.72 11.58
CA THR A 146 11.22 -0.32 10.77
C THR A 146 10.35 -1.58 10.81
N PHE A 147 9.97 -2.08 9.63
CA PHE A 147 9.18 -3.32 9.54
C PHE A 147 10.11 -4.54 9.42
N ASP A 148 11.00 -4.71 10.38
CA ASP A 148 12.06 -5.71 10.40
C ASP A 148 11.70 -7.01 11.09
N THR A 149 10.46 -7.17 11.52
CA THR A 149 9.96 -8.41 12.12
C THR A 149 8.74 -8.94 11.38
N ASP A 150 8.55 -10.25 11.43
CA ASP A 150 7.39 -10.93 10.89
C ASP A 150 6.25 -11.08 11.92
N TYR A 151 5.19 -11.78 11.53
CA TYR A 151 4.03 -12.05 12.39
C TYR A 151 4.41 -12.77 13.71
N PHE A 152 5.45 -13.59 13.70
CA PHE A 152 5.94 -14.31 14.88
C PHE A 152 7.03 -13.56 15.64
N GLY A 153 7.41 -12.36 15.23
CA GLY A 153 8.51 -11.61 15.79
C GLY A 153 9.89 -12.05 15.29
N SER A 154 9.95 -12.91 14.27
CA SER A 154 11.21 -13.31 13.63
C SER A 154 11.77 -12.15 12.81
N HIS A 155 13.10 -11.96 12.92
CA HIS A 155 13.75 -10.85 12.23
C HIS A 155 13.80 -11.09 10.70
N ARG A 156 13.49 -10.04 9.93
CA ARG A 156 13.58 -9.98 8.48
C ARG A 156 14.91 -9.38 8.06
N GLY A 157 15.49 -9.92 7.00
CA GLY A 157 16.65 -9.32 6.34
C GLY A 157 16.30 -8.08 5.52
N MET A 158 17.29 -7.52 4.84
CA MET A 158 17.08 -6.36 3.95
C MET A 158 16.26 -6.72 2.71
N ASP A 159 16.39 -7.94 2.23
CA ASP A 159 15.59 -8.49 1.13
C ASP A 159 14.36 -9.19 1.70
N VAL A 160 13.27 -8.44 1.77
CA VAL A 160 12.05 -8.87 2.44
C VAL A 160 11.21 -9.76 1.52
N VAL A 161 10.84 -10.94 1.99
CA VAL A 161 9.77 -11.73 1.36
C VAL A 161 8.44 -11.06 1.68
N PRO A 162 7.61 -10.74 0.67
CA PRO A 162 6.29 -10.17 0.90
C PRO A 162 5.38 -11.06 1.74
N GLY A 163 4.51 -10.43 2.53
CA GLY A 163 3.57 -11.12 3.39
C GLY A 163 3.99 -11.17 4.86
N PRO A 164 3.20 -11.84 5.70
CA PRO A 164 3.34 -11.77 7.16
C PRO A 164 4.51 -12.59 7.73
N PHE A 165 5.10 -13.52 6.98
CA PHE A 165 6.12 -14.42 7.49
C PHE A 165 7.49 -14.17 6.83
N ALA A 166 8.57 -14.31 7.62
CA ALA A 166 9.94 -14.04 7.15
C ALA A 166 10.58 -15.20 6.37
N GLY A 167 10.06 -16.41 6.46
CA GLY A 167 10.66 -17.59 5.84
C GLY A 167 9.65 -18.65 5.35
N GLU A 168 10.10 -19.46 4.40
CA GLU A 168 9.27 -20.49 3.76
C GLU A 168 8.81 -21.58 4.73
N LYS A 169 9.67 -21.98 5.69
CA LYS A 169 9.39 -23.13 6.55
C LYS A 169 8.24 -22.89 7.53
N ASP A 170 8.08 -21.65 7.96
CA ASP A 170 7.04 -21.29 8.91
C ASP A 170 5.75 -20.84 8.19
N ALA A 171 5.84 -20.58 6.90
CA ALA A 171 4.78 -20.03 6.09
C ALA A 171 3.85 -21.08 5.46
N CYS A 172 4.35 -22.28 5.20
CA CYS A 172 3.53 -23.34 4.59
C CYS A 172 2.45 -23.86 5.54
N LYS A 173 2.70 -23.83 6.85
CA LYS A 173 1.73 -24.17 7.88
C LYS A 173 1.99 -23.34 9.14
N ALA A 174 1.43 -22.14 9.19
CA ALA A 174 1.61 -21.20 10.29
C ALA A 174 0.49 -21.30 11.31
N LEU A 175 0.84 -21.41 12.60
CA LEU A 175 -0.13 -21.33 13.69
C LEU A 175 -0.62 -19.89 13.83
N VAL A 176 -1.93 -19.66 13.64
CA VAL A 176 -2.51 -18.30 13.67
C VAL A 176 -3.43 -18.06 14.86
N ARG A 177 -3.74 -19.15 15.62
CA ARG A 177 -4.52 -19.07 16.88
C ARG A 177 -4.33 -20.30 17.76
#